data_c232f6c7e45ee8ec503a0c0b381917d7
#
_entry.id   c232f6c7e45ee8ec503a0c0b381917d7
#
_cell.length_a   1.000
_cell.length_b   1.000
_cell.length_c   1.000
_cell.angle_alpha   90.00
_cell.angle_beta   90.00
_cell.angle_gamma   90.00
#
_symmetry.space_group_name_H-M   'P 1'
#
loop_
_entity.id
_entity.type
_entity.pdbx_description
1 polymer ?
#
loop_
_entity_poly.entity_id
_entity_poly.type
_entity_poly.pdbx_seq_one_letter_code
_entity_poly.pdbx_strand_id
1 'polypeptide(L)'
;MSTTTFTGPIKAGDVLNTTGTTAGTVKNVGFVIMAQVAPITQAGTATAASTGIVIPAYSHIVQIQMLNTVGFSGVSSNISLGTSATATELVAATSVANIGITGLTPGTDATRSALWSNVGANDVIIYALSTNTGAGVGDLVVRYIQAENA
;
A
#
# COMPACT_ATOMS: atom_id res chain seq x y z
N MET A 1 -24.74 17.93 -29.35
CA MET A 1 -23.87 16.85 -28.84
C MET A 1 -24.66 16.08 -27.79
N SER A 2 -24.83 14.79 -27.98
CA SER A 2 -25.51 13.94 -26.99
C SER A 2 -24.49 13.54 -25.91
N THR A 3 -24.79 13.84 -24.66
CA THR A 3 -23.96 13.42 -23.51
C THR A 3 -24.49 12.08 -23.02
N THR A 4 -23.65 11.05 -23.03
CA THR A 4 -24.00 9.76 -22.44
C THR A 4 -23.60 9.77 -20.96
N THR A 5 -24.57 9.61 -20.09
CA THR A 5 -24.34 9.54 -18.64
C THR A 5 -24.45 8.09 -18.20
N PHE A 6 -23.41 7.56 -17.58
CA PHE A 6 -23.40 6.23 -16.97
C PHE A 6 -23.79 6.37 -15.50
N THR A 7 -24.86 5.69 -15.08
CA THR A 7 -25.38 5.74 -13.70
C THR A 7 -25.00 4.51 -12.87
N GLY A 8 -24.09 3.67 -13.37
CA GLY A 8 -23.63 2.47 -12.68
C GLY A 8 -22.12 2.26 -12.82
N PRO A 9 -21.57 1.25 -12.15
CA PRO A 9 -20.16 0.94 -12.30
C PRO A 9 -19.86 0.61 -13.77
N ILE A 10 -18.96 1.37 -14.35
CA ILE A 10 -18.45 1.07 -15.69
C ILE A 10 -17.53 -0.12 -15.55
N LYS A 11 -17.96 -1.30 -15.94
CA LYS A 11 -17.06 -2.40 -16.23
C LYS A 11 -16.31 -1.98 -17.49
N ALA A 12 -15.07 -1.49 -17.35
CA ALA A 12 -14.19 -1.31 -18.48
C ALA A 12 -14.02 -2.71 -19.10
N GLY A 13 -14.57 -2.85 -20.28
CA GLY A 13 -14.78 -4.15 -20.89
C GLY A 13 -13.49 -4.94 -21.10
N ASP A 14 -13.64 -6.15 -21.52
CA ASP A 14 -12.57 -7.05 -21.88
C ASP A 14 -11.54 -6.33 -22.75
N VAL A 15 -10.34 -6.14 -22.23
CA VAL A 15 -9.26 -5.54 -22.99
C VAL A 15 -8.92 -6.52 -24.12
N LEU A 16 -8.94 -6.03 -25.34
CA LEU A 16 -8.61 -6.84 -26.51
C LEU A 16 -7.22 -7.45 -26.34
N ASN A 17 -7.17 -8.75 -26.53
CA ASN A 17 -5.93 -9.50 -26.49
C ASN A 17 -4.98 -9.06 -27.59
N THR A 18 -3.74 -8.87 -27.20
CA THR A 18 -2.63 -8.57 -28.11
C THR A 18 -1.83 -9.81 -28.55
N THR A 19 -2.14 -10.99 -28.02
CA THR A 19 -1.34 -12.22 -28.22
C THR A 19 -2.03 -13.30 -29.04
N GLY A 20 -3.31 -13.17 -29.38
CA GLY A 20 -4.05 -14.15 -30.18
C GLY A 20 -4.03 -13.82 -31.66
N THR A 21 -4.24 -14.83 -32.49
CA THR A 21 -4.40 -14.70 -33.96
C THR A 21 -5.77 -14.22 -34.37
N THR A 22 -6.76 -14.28 -33.47
CA THR A 22 -8.14 -13.85 -33.72
C THR A 22 -8.48 -12.71 -32.76
N ALA A 23 -8.81 -11.54 -33.32
CA ALA A 23 -9.17 -10.36 -32.52
C ALA A 23 -10.37 -10.65 -31.59
N GLY A 24 -10.29 -10.29 -30.33
CA GLY A 24 -11.37 -10.41 -29.35
C GLY A 24 -11.56 -11.79 -28.71
N THR A 25 -10.71 -12.76 -29.01
CA THR A 25 -10.82 -14.12 -28.44
C THR A 25 -10.01 -14.35 -27.17
N VAL A 26 -9.04 -13.49 -26.87
CA VAL A 26 -8.18 -13.59 -25.69
C VAL A 26 -8.29 -12.32 -24.87
N LYS A 27 -8.56 -12.47 -23.59
CA LYS A 27 -8.61 -11.36 -22.65
C LYS A 27 -7.19 -10.93 -22.30
N ASN A 28 -6.88 -9.68 -22.52
CA ASN A 28 -5.69 -9.08 -21.93
C ASN A 28 -6.06 -8.60 -20.51
N VAL A 29 -5.72 -9.40 -19.53
CA VAL A 29 -5.91 -9.05 -18.12
C VAL A 29 -4.75 -8.16 -17.70
N GLY A 30 -4.86 -6.87 -17.99
CA GLY A 30 -3.93 -5.88 -17.47
C GLY A 30 -4.30 -5.50 -16.04
N PHE A 31 -3.32 -5.51 -15.14
CA PHE A 31 -3.51 -4.98 -13.80
C PHE A 31 -3.19 -3.49 -13.75
N VAL A 32 -4.04 -2.71 -13.09
CA VAL A 32 -3.79 -1.30 -12.80
C VAL A 32 -3.14 -1.20 -11.44
N ILE A 33 -2.02 -0.47 -11.36
CA ILE A 33 -1.41 -0.12 -10.07
C ILE A 33 -2.18 1.06 -9.50
N MET A 34 -2.77 0.84 -8.34
CA MET A 34 -3.43 1.86 -7.54
C MET A 34 -2.47 2.38 -6.48
N ALA A 35 -2.66 3.61 -6.04
CA ALA A 35 -1.90 4.21 -4.96
C ALA A 35 -2.81 4.90 -3.95
N GLN A 36 -2.49 4.74 -2.67
CA GLN A 36 -3.08 5.53 -1.60
C GLN A 36 -1.97 6.21 -0.81
N VAL A 37 -2.29 7.37 -0.25
CA VAL A 37 -1.35 8.21 0.48
C VAL A 37 -1.96 8.62 1.81
N ALA A 38 -1.18 8.58 2.89
CA ALA A 38 -1.58 9.08 4.19
C ALA A 38 -0.45 9.89 4.83
N PRO A 39 -0.75 11.05 5.44
CA PRO A 39 0.23 11.81 6.20
C PRO A 39 0.60 11.05 7.47
N ILE A 40 1.89 11.00 7.77
CA ILE A 40 2.44 10.38 8.98
C ILE A 40 3.23 11.42 9.76
N THR A 41 2.93 11.52 11.05
CA THR A 41 3.72 12.31 12.00
C THR A 41 4.33 11.37 13.03
N GLN A 42 5.60 11.59 13.36
CA GLN A 42 6.29 10.81 14.38
C GLN A 42 5.65 11.03 15.76
N ALA A 43 5.07 10.00 16.34
CA ALA A 43 4.22 10.15 17.52
C ALA A 43 4.78 9.54 18.80
N GLY A 44 5.72 8.63 18.76
CA GLY A 44 6.28 7.98 19.96
C GLY A 44 5.25 7.22 20.79
N THR A 45 4.36 6.51 20.13
CA THR A 45 3.31 5.71 20.77
C THR A 45 3.75 4.27 21.01
N ALA A 46 3.18 3.61 22.01
CA ALA A 46 3.40 2.17 22.24
C ALA A 46 2.58 1.27 21.29
N THR A 47 1.53 1.83 20.71
CA THR A 47 0.63 1.11 19.81
C THR A 47 0.55 1.82 18.47
N ALA A 48 0.35 1.05 17.41
CA ALA A 48 0.20 1.57 16.07
C ALA A 48 -1.12 2.33 15.90
N ALA A 49 -1.07 3.37 15.09
CA ALA A 49 -2.24 4.14 14.69
C ALA A 49 -2.67 3.74 13.27
N SER A 50 -3.98 3.76 13.04
CA SER A 50 -4.53 3.58 11.68
C SER A 50 -4.11 4.76 10.80
N THR A 51 -3.64 4.46 9.60
CA THR A 51 -3.31 5.48 8.59
C THR A 51 -4.52 5.90 7.74
N GLY A 52 -5.62 5.15 7.82
CA GLY A 52 -6.78 5.31 6.93
C GLY A 52 -6.58 4.70 5.54
N ILE A 53 -5.40 4.20 5.20
CA ILE A 53 -5.17 3.46 3.94
C ILE A 53 -5.85 2.09 4.07
N VAL A 54 -6.71 1.76 3.10
CA VAL A 54 -7.39 0.47 3.02
C VAL A 54 -6.96 -0.24 1.75
N ILE A 55 -6.40 -1.42 1.90
CA ILE A 55 -6.04 -2.29 0.79
C ILE A 55 -7.16 -3.32 0.61
N PRO A 56 -7.82 -3.39 -0.54
CA PRO A 56 -8.90 -4.33 -0.79
C PRO A 56 -8.45 -5.79 -0.68
N ALA A 57 -9.39 -6.66 -0.33
CA ALA A 57 -9.17 -8.11 -0.28
C ALA A 57 -8.50 -8.63 -1.56
N TYR A 58 -7.68 -9.66 -1.40
CA TYR A 58 -6.93 -10.32 -2.48
C TYR A 58 -5.94 -9.43 -3.25
N SER A 59 -5.70 -8.21 -2.78
CA SER A 59 -4.73 -7.31 -3.42
C SER A 59 -3.29 -7.78 -3.21
N HIS A 60 -2.45 -7.41 -4.18
CA HIS A 60 -0.99 -7.59 -4.13
C HIS A 60 -0.33 -6.24 -3.89
N ILE A 61 0.44 -6.11 -2.81
CA ILE A 61 1.20 -4.89 -2.51
C ILE A 61 2.46 -4.89 -3.39
N VAL A 62 2.61 -3.87 -4.20
CA VAL A 62 3.75 -3.72 -5.14
C VAL A 62 4.87 -2.93 -4.50
N GLN A 63 4.52 -1.89 -3.74
CA GLN A 63 5.49 -0.98 -3.15
C GLN A 63 4.91 -0.24 -1.96
N ILE A 64 5.73 -0.07 -0.93
CA ILE A 64 5.47 0.86 0.16
C ILE A 64 6.67 1.81 0.28
N GLN A 65 6.41 3.10 0.41
CA GLN A 65 7.42 4.14 0.53
C GLN A 65 7.01 5.15 1.58
N MET A 66 8.00 5.67 2.30
CA MET A 66 7.86 6.85 3.14
C MET A 66 8.57 8.02 2.46
N LEU A 67 7.85 9.11 2.21
CA LEU A 67 8.39 10.37 1.72
C LEU A 67 8.46 11.35 2.88
N ASN A 68 9.64 11.52 3.46
CA ASN A 68 9.83 12.43 4.59
C ASN A 68 10.12 13.85 4.12
N THR A 69 9.33 14.79 4.61
CA THR A 69 9.62 16.23 4.52
C THR A 69 10.45 16.69 5.71
N VAL A 70 10.30 16.02 6.85
CA VAL A 70 11.15 16.13 8.04
C VAL A 70 11.55 14.73 8.46
N GLY A 71 12.84 14.44 8.55
CA GLY A 71 13.33 13.12 8.98
C GLY A 71 12.89 12.77 10.40
N PHE A 72 12.62 11.51 10.65
CA PHE A 72 12.34 11.04 12.01
C PHE A 72 13.57 11.16 12.86
N SER A 73 13.41 11.49 14.12
CA SER A 73 14.51 11.82 15.05
C SER A 73 14.36 11.06 16.37
N GLY A 74 15.35 11.23 17.27
CA GLY A 74 15.39 10.59 18.57
C GLY A 74 16.25 9.32 18.60
N VAL A 75 16.11 8.53 19.67
CA VAL A 75 16.92 7.32 19.91
C VAL A 75 16.65 6.24 18.85
N SER A 76 15.44 6.22 18.31
CA SER A 76 15.06 5.36 17.20
C SER A 76 14.19 6.16 16.20
N SER A 77 14.67 6.33 15.01
CA SER A 77 13.99 7.02 13.91
C SER A 77 13.26 6.03 13.00
N ASN A 78 12.69 4.98 13.56
CA ASN A 78 12.10 3.89 12.81
C ASN A 78 10.58 4.03 12.69
N ILE A 79 10.08 3.51 11.58
CA ILE A 79 8.67 3.21 11.38
C ILE A 79 8.50 1.71 11.11
N SER A 80 7.44 1.12 11.61
CA SER A 80 6.98 -0.21 11.23
C SER A 80 5.53 -0.14 10.75
N LEU A 81 5.14 -1.07 9.90
CA LEU A 81 3.81 -1.12 9.33
C LEU A 81 3.20 -2.50 9.49
N GLY A 82 1.91 -2.52 9.71
CA GLY A 82 1.14 -3.75 9.82
C GLY A 82 -0.34 -3.56 9.56
N THR A 83 -1.09 -4.59 9.88
CA THR A 83 -2.53 -4.67 9.69
C THR A 83 -3.28 -4.62 11.03
N SER A 84 -2.56 -4.40 12.10
CA SER A 84 -3.06 -4.40 13.48
C SER A 84 -2.32 -3.39 14.36
N ALA A 85 -2.69 -3.34 15.64
CA ALA A 85 -2.06 -2.46 16.63
C ALA A 85 -0.58 -2.78 16.91
N THR A 86 -0.07 -3.95 16.50
CA THR A 86 1.36 -4.30 16.61
C THR A 86 2.19 -3.77 15.46
N ALA A 87 1.57 -3.52 14.31
CA ALA A 87 2.15 -2.88 13.13
C ALA A 87 3.52 -3.42 12.68
N THR A 88 3.69 -4.73 12.64
CA THR A 88 4.94 -5.36 12.16
C THR A 88 4.70 -6.41 11.08
N GLU A 89 3.45 -6.67 10.76
CA GLU A 89 3.05 -7.76 9.87
C GLU A 89 3.41 -7.48 8.41
N LEU A 90 3.53 -6.21 8.00
CA LEU A 90 3.90 -5.82 6.64
C LEU A 90 5.35 -5.38 6.52
N VAL A 91 5.82 -4.55 7.46
CA VAL A 91 7.16 -3.98 7.44
C VAL A 91 7.72 -3.95 8.85
N ALA A 92 8.88 -4.58 9.05
CA ALA A 92 9.63 -4.47 10.30
C ALA A 92 10.12 -3.03 10.52
N ALA A 93 10.52 -2.73 11.75
CA ALA A 93 11.08 -1.43 12.10
C ALA A 93 12.21 -1.03 11.15
N THR A 94 11.96 -0.03 10.34
CA THR A 94 12.88 0.47 9.31
C THR A 94 13.17 1.94 9.56
N SER A 95 14.44 2.33 9.46
CA SER A 95 14.86 3.72 9.69
C SER A 95 14.36 4.65 8.59
N VAL A 96 13.76 5.75 9.01
CA VAL A 96 13.25 6.85 8.17
C VAL A 96 13.80 8.19 8.66
N ALA A 97 15.05 8.20 9.14
CA ALA A 97 15.72 9.37 9.66
C ALA A 97 15.99 10.45 8.60
N ASN A 98 16.14 10.05 7.35
CA ASN A 98 16.53 10.97 6.28
C ASN A 98 15.31 11.63 5.63
N ILE A 99 15.49 12.87 5.20
CA ILE A 99 14.54 13.55 4.30
C ILE A 99 14.59 12.87 2.94
N GLY A 100 13.44 12.78 2.29
CA GLY A 100 13.31 12.16 0.97
C GLY A 100 12.60 10.82 1.01
N ILE A 101 12.79 10.01 -0.01
CA ILE A 101 12.09 8.74 -0.20
C ILE A 101 12.88 7.59 0.43
N THR A 102 12.22 6.86 1.32
CA THR A 102 12.71 5.59 1.86
C THR A 102 11.78 4.46 1.43
N GLY A 103 12.32 3.45 0.76
CA GLY A 103 11.59 2.22 0.44
C GLY A 103 11.41 1.37 1.69
N LEU A 104 10.19 0.93 1.93
CA LEU A 104 9.84 0.01 3.01
C LEU A 104 9.58 -1.36 2.40
N THR A 105 10.16 -2.41 2.96
CA THR A 105 10.12 -3.75 2.37
C THR A 105 9.68 -4.80 3.41
N PRO A 106 9.17 -5.96 2.98
CA PRO A 106 8.87 -7.07 3.89
C PRO A 106 10.15 -7.71 4.46
N GLY A 107 11.32 -7.39 3.88
CA GLY A 107 12.59 -8.03 4.24
C GLY A 107 12.63 -9.50 3.83
N THR A 108 13.33 -10.32 4.62
CA THR A 108 13.45 -11.78 4.37
C THR A 108 12.40 -12.62 5.11
N ASP A 109 11.44 -11.99 5.75
CA ASP A 109 10.36 -12.66 6.50
C ASP A 109 9.32 -13.22 5.53
N ALA A 110 9.14 -14.54 5.56
CA ALA A 110 8.23 -15.24 4.66
C ALA A 110 6.76 -14.87 4.90
N THR A 111 6.37 -14.60 6.16
CA THR A 111 5.00 -14.23 6.51
C THR A 111 4.66 -12.84 5.96
N ARG A 112 5.57 -11.88 6.11
CA ARG A 112 5.41 -10.54 5.51
C ARG A 112 5.35 -10.60 4.00
N SER A 113 6.25 -11.38 3.38
CA SER A 113 6.27 -11.56 1.93
C SER A 113 4.97 -12.19 1.41
N ALA A 114 4.40 -13.14 2.14
CA ALA A 114 3.11 -13.74 1.80
C ALA A 114 1.96 -12.71 1.86
N LEU A 115 1.93 -11.84 2.88
CA LEU A 115 0.95 -10.76 2.99
C LEU A 115 1.10 -9.70 1.89
N TRP A 116 2.31 -9.44 1.42
CA TRP A 116 2.51 -8.56 0.27
C TRP A 116 2.00 -9.21 -1.02
N SER A 117 2.22 -10.52 -1.16
CA SER A 117 1.73 -11.28 -2.32
C SER A 117 0.20 -11.41 -2.35
N ASN A 118 -0.45 -11.47 -1.20
CA ASN A 118 -1.90 -11.50 -1.09
C ASN A 118 -2.30 -11.07 0.32
N VAL A 119 -3.01 -9.96 0.44
CA VAL A 119 -3.44 -9.42 1.73
C VAL A 119 -4.51 -10.27 2.42
N GLY A 120 -5.07 -11.27 1.74
CA GLY A 120 -6.09 -12.18 2.26
C GLY A 120 -7.50 -11.84 1.80
N ALA A 121 -8.47 -12.58 2.34
CA ALA A 121 -9.88 -12.53 1.90
C ALA A 121 -10.68 -11.32 2.44
N ASN A 122 -10.06 -10.46 3.24
CA ASN A 122 -10.70 -9.28 3.80
C ASN A 122 -9.91 -8.03 3.46
N ASP A 123 -10.58 -6.89 3.43
CA ASP A 123 -9.93 -5.59 3.33
C ASP A 123 -9.01 -5.36 4.53
N VAL A 124 -7.85 -4.80 4.27
CA VAL A 124 -6.81 -4.58 5.27
C VAL A 124 -6.58 -3.10 5.47
N ILE A 125 -6.67 -2.64 6.71
CA ILE A 125 -6.29 -1.28 7.10
C ILE A 125 -4.80 -1.28 7.44
N ILE A 126 -4.05 -0.33 6.89
CA ILE A 126 -2.65 -0.15 7.22
C ILE A 126 -2.51 0.64 8.53
N TYR A 127 -1.75 0.08 9.46
CA TYR A 127 -1.36 0.72 10.71
C TYR A 127 0.12 1.09 10.66
N ALA A 128 0.46 2.21 11.27
CA ALA A 128 1.84 2.67 11.39
C ALA A 128 2.23 2.86 12.86
N LEU A 129 3.43 2.43 13.20
CA LEU A 129 4.00 2.59 14.53
C LEU A 129 5.35 3.30 14.43
N SER A 130 5.49 4.40 15.16
CA SER A 130 6.79 5.00 15.46
C SER A 130 6.96 5.10 16.98
N THR A 131 8.03 4.49 17.48
CA THR A 131 8.21 4.27 18.93
C THR A 131 8.82 5.45 19.67
N ASN A 132 9.32 6.46 18.95
CA ASN A 132 9.92 7.64 19.55
C ASN A 132 9.16 8.91 19.21
N THR A 133 9.01 9.77 20.20
CA THR A 133 8.58 11.14 19.98
C THR A 133 9.67 11.92 19.24
N GLY A 134 9.29 12.68 18.25
CA GLY A 134 10.19 13.50 17.45
C GLY A 134 9.41 14.43 16.52
N ALA A 135 10.14 15.11 15.65
CA ALA A 135 9.57 16.08 14.71
C ALA A 135 9.34 15.50 13.30
N GLY A 136 9.51 14.21 13.12
CA GLY A 136 9.39 13.56 11.81
C GLY A 136 8.00 13.74 11.20
N VAL A 137 7.98 14.13 9.92
CA VAL A 137 6.76 14.33 9.12
C VAL A 137 7.00 13.83 7.72
N GLY A 138 6.03 13.14 7.16
CA GLY A 138 6.07 12.68 5.79
C GLY A 138 4.77 12.05 5.33
N ASP A 139 4.79 11.51 4.14
CA ASP A 139 3.68 10.80 3.53
C ASP A 139 4.02 9.32 3.34
N LEU A 140 3.15 8.46 3.82
CA LEU A 140 3.19 7.04 3.52
C LEU A 140 2.46 6.80 2.20
N VAL A 141 3.15 6.23 1.23
CA VAL A 141 2.59 5.89 -0.08
C VAL A 141 2.56 4.37 -0.21
N VAL A 142 1.38 3.80 -0.42
CA VAL A 142 1.21 2.37 -0.67
C VAL A 142 0.68 2.18 -2.08
N ARG A 143 1.38 1.36 -2.87
CA ARG A 143 0.98 0.96 -4.22
C ARG A 143 0.61 -0.50 -4.24
N TYR A 144 -0.49 -0.82 -4.86
CA TYR A 144 -1.01 -2.17 -4.92
C TYR A 144 -1.75 -2.45 -6.22
N ILE A 145 -1.88 -3.72 -6.54
CA ILE A 145 -2.71 -4.22 -7.61
C ILE A 145 -3.90 -4.90 -6.95
N GLN A 146 -5.09 -4.48 -7.27
CA GLN A 146 -6.30 -5.13 -6.80
C GLN A 146 -6.54 -6.37 -7.66
N ALA A 147 -6.73 -7.53 -7.01
CA ALA A 147 -7.17 -8.71 -7.71
C ALA A 147 -8.58 -8.51 -8.28
N GLU A 148 -8.86 -9.14 -9.40
CA GLU A 148 -10.21 -9.19 -9.93
C GLU A 148 -11.09 -9.92 -8.92
N ASN A 149 -12.08 -9.23 -8.36
CA ASN A 149 -13.15 -9.89 -7.63
C ASN A 149 -13.97 -10.67 -8.66
N ALA A 150 -13.68 -11.97 -8.76
CA ALA A 150 -14.46 -12.88 -9.56
C ALA A 150 -15.84 -13.12 -8.91
#